data_e1fa8f5222468d062de718fb0218a9af
#
_entry.id   e1fa8f5222468d062de718fb0218a9af
#
_cell.length_a   1.000
_cell.length_b   1.000
_cell.length_c   1.000
_cell.angle_alpha   90.00
_cell.angle_beta   90.00
_cell.angle_gamma   90.00
#
_symmetry.space_group_name_H-M   'P 1'
#
loop_
_entity.id
_entity.type
_entity.pdbx_description
1 polymer ?
#
loop_
_entity_poly.entity_id
_entity_poly.type
_entity_poly.pdbx_seq_one_letter_code
_entity_poly.pdbx_strand_id
1 'polypeptide(L)'
;MRRFLVLATALVLTLATSAQEAAQSVQSKDTEQSIAELSTRLEKSEKRIAAFQEVRKYAHLSAFFQAQYDWLDDRDGHAMTGTSSFHIRRARMILTGNLYEGAKGAKIDYRFLFDLVRFPKNPLIEAWIRYQPFKELGVQMGQFIPPLTFEAAQSSARYEFIDFSYVVRAMARVGSEDLTGYSSSGRDTGLQLFGGFLHRNGYSIINYNVAVINGNGINTKDDNKSKDIIGRLTIKPIKELSVALYYQRGEANLSKMENYAEYGWKGNAEYVKTHRWGGGLAYYSDRAFARGEYIGGLTGNLASEGAYIQGGYYFPLPKNAGRIWTGGMVDYFCRNCFDYIQRDTKNAAIDMRYTLAVGYNPIKFIRLQVAYSLEQRINRTFSNNRPFGNGVKFMATVLL
;
A
#
# COMPACT_ATOMS: atom_id res chain seq x y z
N MET A 1 -1.47 -19.65 -11.57
CA MET A 1 -1.47 -20.79 -12.49
C MET A 1 -0.90 -22.08 -11.89
N ARG A 2 0.34 -22.15 -11.35
CA ARG A 2 0.92 -23.40 -10.78
C ARG A 2 0.16 -24.03 -9.60
N ARG A 3 -0.50 -23.26 -8.70
CA ARG A 3 -1.28 -23.85 -7.58
C ARG A 3 -2.62 -24.45 -8.00
N PHE A 4 -3.19 -23.98 -9.09
CA PHE A 4 -4.35 -24.62 -9.71
C PHE A 4 -3.97 -25.90 -10.43
N LEU A 5 -2.76 -25.94 -11.00
CA LEU A 5 -2.22 -27.18 -11.55
C LEU A 5 -1.99 -28.21 -10.42
N VAL A 6 -1.50 -27.80 -9.25
CA VAL A 6 -1.27 -28.69 -8.10
C VAL A 6 -2.59 -29.19 -7.47
N LEU A 7 -3.62 -28.34 -7.38
CA LEU A 7 -4.95 -28.78 -6.95
C LEU A 7 -5.66 -29.60 -8.02
N ALA A 8 -5.51 -29.27 -9.28
CA ALA A 8 -6.01 -30.08 -10.39
C ALA A 8 -5.22 -31.38 -10.53
N THR A 9 -3.91 -31.38 -10.35
CA THR A 9 -3.09 -32.62 -10.33
C THR A 9 -3.32 -33.44 -9.06
N ALA A 10 -3.53 -32.84 -7.87
CA ALA A 10 -3.92 -33.57 -6.68
C ALA A 10 -5.33 -34.19 -6.82
N LEU A 11 -6.27 -33.45 -7.43
CA LEU A 11 -7.61 -33.98 -7.73
C LEU A 11 -7.58 -35.11 -8.79
N VAL A 12 -6.72 -34.97 -9.80
CA VAL A 12 -6.50 -35.99 -10.83
C VAL A 12 -5.74 -37.19 -10.26
N LEU A 13 -4.78 -36.99 -9.37
CA LEU A 13 -4.07 -38.08 -8.69
C LEU A 13 -4.97 -38.84 -7.68
N THR A 14 -5.82 -38.14 -6.92
CA THR A 14 -6.80 -38.82 -6.06
C THR A 14 -7.90 -39.54 -6.85
N LEU A 15 -8.29 -39.03 -8.02
CA LEU A 15 -9.18 -39.72 -8.95
C LEU A 15 -8.50 -40.93 -9.63
N ALA A 16 -7.20 -40.81 -9.92
CA ALA A 16 -6.42 -41.92 -10.51
C ALA A 16 -6.14 -43.02 -9.49
N THR A 17 -5.85 -42.71 -8.23
CA THR A 17 -5.68 -43.74 -7.17
C THR A 17 -7.00 -44.45 -6.82
N SER A 18 -8.12 -43.71 -6.72
CA SER A 18 -9.43 -44.35 -6.53
C SER A 18 -9.90 -45.15 -7.76
N ALA A 19 -9.50 -44.75 -8.97
CA ALA A 19 -9.76 -45.56 -10.19
C ALA A 19 -8.90 -46.82 -10.24
N GLN A 20 -7.69 -46.79 -9.74
CA GLN A 20 -6.76 -47.93 -9.68
C GLN A 20 -7.17 -48.93 -8.59
N GLU A 21 -7.67 -48.48 -7.45
CA GLU A 21 -8.27 -49.37 -6.42
C GLU A 21 -9.60 -49.98 -6.88
N ALA A 22 -10.43 -49.25 -7.62
CA ALA A 22 -11.65 -49.80 -8.21
C ALA A 22 -11.38 -50.81 -9.32
N ALA A 23 -10.33 -50.63 -10.13
CA ALA A 23 -9.95 -51.54 -11.20
C ALA A 23 -9.41 -52.90 -10.70
N GLN A 24 -8.87 -52.94 -9.50
CA GLN A 24 -8.36 -54.19 -8.88
C GLN A 24 -9.45 -55.08 -8.26
N SER A 25 -10.67 -54.60 -8.07
CA SER A 25 -11.74 -55.30 -7.35
C SER A 25 -12.90 -55.83 -8.21
N VAL A 26 -12.88 -55.67 -9.54
CA VAL A 26 -14.08 -55.90 -10.36
C VAL A 26 -13.87 -56.89 -11.51
N GLN A 27 -14.59 -57.97 -11.49
CA GLN A 27 -14.79 -58.90 -12.60
C GLN A 27 -15.73 -58.31 -13.68
N SER A 28 -15.49 -58.62 -14.93
CA SER A 28 -15.85 -58.05 -16.23
C SER A 28 -17.27 -57.47 -16.52
N LYS A 29 -18.28 -57.60 -15.69
CA LYS A 29 -19.59 -56.98 -15.88
C LYS A 29 -19.79 -55.63 -15.20
N ASP A 30 -18.97 -55.32 -14.20
CA ASP A 30 -19.02 -54.04 -13.48
C ASP A 30 -18.15 -52.96 -14.14
N THR A 31 -17.29 -53.30 -15.09
CA THR A 31 -16.34 -52.37 -15.71
C THR A 31 -17.03 -51.31 -16.57
N GLU A 32 -18.05 -51.70 -17.36
CA GLU A 32 -18.79 -50.72 -18.19
C GLU A 32 -19.64 -49.75 -17.37
N GLN A 33 -20.26 -50.24 -16.27
CA GLN A 33 -20.97 -49.35 -15.34
C GLN A 33 -20.04 -48.41 -14.59
N SER A 34 -18.88 -48.92 -14.18
CA SER A 34 -17.85 -48.12 -13.51
C SER A 34 -17.25 -47.04 -14.43
N ILE A 35 -17.03 -47.34 -15.71
CA ILE A 35 -16.57 -46.38 -16.73
C ILE A 35 -17.64 -45.31 -16.98
N ALA A 36 -18.92 -45.70 -17.08
CA ALA A 36 -20.00 -44.73 -17.24
C ALA A 36 -20.17 -43.82 -16.02
N GLU A 37 -20.01 -44.36 -14.81
CA GLU A 37 -20.02 -43.53 -13.59
C GLU A 37 -18.81 -42.57 -13.49
N LEU A 38 -17.60 -43.04 -13.84
CA LEU A 38 -16.40 -42.23 -13.90
C LEU A 38 -16.51 -41.12 -14.96
N SER A 39 -17.05 -41.42 -16.15
CA SER A 39 -17.29 -40.44 -17.19
C SER A 39 -18.28 -39.35 -16.75
N THR A 40 -19.36 -39.75 -16.07
CA THR A 40 -20.34 -38.82 -15.49
C THR A 40 -19.74 -37.93 -14.40
N ARG A 41 -18.90 -38.51 -13.54
CA ARG A 41 -18.17 -37.75 -12.49
C ARG A 41 -17.16 -36.77 -13.11
N LEU A 42 -16.46 -37.20 -14.15
CA LEU A 42 -15.52 -36.39 -14.89
C LEU A 42 -16.23 -35.18 -15.54
N GLU A 43 -17.31 -35.41 -16.27
CA GLU A 43 -18.13 -34.38 -16.89
C GLU A 43 -18.68 -33.38 -15.85
N LYS A 44 -19.16 -33.88 -14.70
CA LYS A 44 -19.62 -33.03 -13.60
C LYS A 44 -18.48 -32.20 -12.99
N SER A 45 -17.30 -32.81 -12.91
CA SER A 45 -16.09 -32.11 -12.44
C SER A 45 -15.64 -31.02 -13.42
N GLU A 46 -15.63 -31.32 -14.73
CA GLU A 46 -15.30 -30.35 -15.78
C GLU A 46 -16.29 -29.20 -15.81
N LYS A 47 -17.59 -29.43 -15.70
CA LYS A 47 -18.62 -28.40 -15.58
C LYS A 47 -18.42 -27.53 -14.34
N ARG A 48 -18.05 -28.14 -13.20
CA ARG A 48 -17.72 -27.38 -11.98
C ARG A 48 -16.46 -26.51 -12.14
N ILE A 49 -15.42 -27.07 -12.77
CA ILE A 49 -14.19 -26.33 -13.06
C ILE A 49 -14.48 -25.16 -14.02
N ALA A 50 -15.23 -25.38 -15.08
CA ALA A 50 -15.63 -24.34 -16.02
C ALA A 50 -16.46 -23.23 -15.34
N ALA A 51 -17.46 -23.61 -14.53
CA ALA A 51 -18.23 -22.64 -13.74
C ALA A 51 -17.37 -21.85 -12.75
N PHE A 52 -16.39 -22.49 -12.10
CA PHE A 52 -15.46 -21.82 -11.19
C PHE A 52 -14.52 -20.87 -11.92
N GLN A 53 -14.05 -21.24 -13.13
CA GLN A 53 -13.24 -20.37 -13.98
C GLN A 53 -14.03 -19.13 -14.44
N GLU A 54 -15.31 -19.31 -14.76
CA GLU A 54 -16.20 -18.20 -15.13
C GLU A 54 -16.41 -17.23 -13.95
N VAL A 55 -16.72 -17.77 -12.75
CA VAL A 55 -16.84 -16.94 -11.54
C VAL A 55 -15.54 -16.17 -11.23
N ARG A 56 -14.39 -16.81 -11.46
CA ARG A 56 -13.07 -16.19 -11.23
C ARG A 56 -12.78 -15.01 -12.14
N LYS A 57 -13.41 -14.93 -13.30
CA LYS A 57 -13.34 -13.76 -14.18
C LYS A 57 -13.94 -12.53 -13.51
N TYR A 58 -15.03 -12.72 -12.78
CA TYR A 58 -15.77 -11.63 -12.12
C TYR A 58 -15.33 -11.38 -10.67
N ALA A 59 -14.76 -12.38 -10.00
CA ALA A 59 -14.37 -12.28 -8.60
C ALA A 59 -13.05 -13.03 -8.33
N HIS A 60 -12.03 -12.29 -7.91
CA HIS A 60 -10.73 -12.82 -7.51
C HIS A 60 -10.45 -12.47 -6.05
N LEU A 61 -10.41 -13.47 -5.19
CA LEU A 61 -10.05 -13.33 -3.79
C LEU A 61 -8.55 -13.57 -3.63
N SER A 62 -7.89 -12.67 -2.93
CA SER A 62 -6.50 -12.81 -2.49
C SER A 62 -6.38 -12.31 -1.06
N ALA A 63 -5.35 -12.74 -0.37
CA ALA A 63 -5.10 -12.30 0.99
C ALA A 63 -3.60 -12.14 1.24
N PHE A 64 -3.25 -11.41 2.27
CA PHE A 64 -1.91 -11.43 2.81
C PHE A 64 -1.91 -11.21 4.32
N PHE A 65 -0.89 -11.74 4.94
CA PHE A 65 -0.66 -11.69 6.36
C PHE A 65 0.76 -11.20 6.63
N GLN A 66 0.91 -10.32 7.64
CA GLN A 66 2.20 -9.79 8.08
C GLN A 66 2.33 -9.95 9.60
N ALA A 67 3.25 -10.80 10.03
CA ALA A 67 3.71 -10.87 11.41
C ALA A 67 4.98 -10.05 11.57
N GLN A 68 5.08 -9.29 12.63
CA GLN A 68 6.20 -8.40 12.90
C GLN A 68 6.71 -8.56 14.33
N TYR A 69 8.02 -8.44 14.49
CA TYR A 69 8.69 -8.22 15.76
C TYR A 69 9.43 -6.90 15.70
N ASP A 70 9.23 -6.07 16.70
CA ASP A 70 9.92 -4.80 16.90
C ASP A 70 10.80 -4.87 18.14
N TRP A 71 12.02 -4.45 18.00
CA TRP A 71 12.89 -4.07 19.09
C TRP A 71 13.29 -2.61 18.88
N LEU A 72 12.85 -1.74 19.79
CA LEU A 72 13.08 -0.31 19.72
C LEU A 72 13.76 0.11 21.01
N ASP A 73 14.90 0.79 20.87
CA ASP A 73 15.56 1.46 21.96
C ASP A 73 14.88 2.80 22.24
N ASP A 74 14.88 3.26 23.50
CA ASP A 74 14.17 4.47 23.88
C ASP A 74 14.72 5.71 23.20
N ARG A 75 13.83 6.45 22.57
CA ARG A 75 14.15 7.71 21.91
C ARG A 75 14.28 8.90 22.85
N ASP A 76 13.81 8.77 24.09
CA ASP A 76 13.67 9.88 25.01
C ASP A 76 14.84 10.05 25.98
N GLY A 77 15.85 9.15 25.89
CA GLY A 77 17.02 9.19 26.77
C GLY A 77 16.72 8.80 28.21
N HIS A 78 15.51 8.35 28.50
CA HIS A 78 15.19 7.75 29.78
C HIS A 78 15.60 6.28 29.73
N ALA A 79 16.69 5.96 30.35
CA ALA A 79 17.19 4.61 30.47
C ALA A 79 16.03 3.67 30.85
N MET A 80 15.78 2.64 30.04
CA MET A 80 14.98 1.46 30.34
C MET A 80 13.55 1.35 29.78
N THR A 81 13.12 2.16 28.83
CA THR A 81 11.79 2.00 28.20
C THR A 81 11.81 1.46 26.79
N GLY A 82 12.87 0.80 26.38
CA GLY A 82 12.92 0.07 25.11
C GLY A 82 11.76 -0.90 24.99
N THR A 83 11.10 -0.94 23.82
CA THR A 83 9.98 -1.85 23.58
C THR A 83 10.42 -3.04 22.76
N SER A 84 9.96 -4.23 23.15
CA SER A 84 10.17 -5.48 22.44
C SER A 84 8.82 -6.17 22.32
N SER A 85 8.33 -6.35 21.09
CA SER A 85 6.96 -6.84 20.90
C SER A 85 6.79 -7.63 19.61
N PHE A 86 6.08 -8.76 19.70
CA PHE A 86 5.51 -9.46 18.57
C PHE A 86 4.07 -9.00 18.32
N HIS A 87 3.71 -8.74 17.09
CA HIS A 87 2.33 -8.39 16.75
C HIS A 87 1.98 -8.76 15.30
N ILE A 88 0.68 -8.86 15.04
CA ILE A 88 0.16 -8.96 13.69
C ILE A 88 -0.02 -7.55 13.14
N ARG A 89 0.84 -7.19 12.19
CA ARG A 89 0.79 -5.85 11.61
C ARG A 89 -0.39 -5.67 10.65
N ARG A 90 -0.68 -6.70 9.84
CA ARG A 90 -1.78 -6.72 8.87
C ARG A 90 -2.27 -8.13 8.62
N ALA A 91 -3.58 -8.28 8.49
CA ALA A 91 -4.23 -9.47 7.99
C ALA A 91 -5.31 -9.03 7.00
N ARG A 92 -4.97 -9.00 5.70
CA ARG A 92 -5.81 -8.34 4.69
C ARG A 92 -6.41 -9.34 3.72
N MET A 93 -7.70 -9.17 3.46
CA MET A 93 -8.46 -9.84 2.41
C MET A 93 -8.79 -8.83 1.31
N ILE A 94 -8.61 -9.24 0.06
CA ILE A 94 -8.79 -8.39 -1.11
C ILE A 94 -9.67 -9.12 -2.11
N LEU A 95 -10.84 -8.57 -2.37
CA LEU A 95 -11.73 -9.02 -3.43
C LEU A 95 -11.65 -8.02 -4.59
N THR A 96 -11.27 -8.50 -5.76
CA THR A 96 -11.26 -7.70 -7.00
C THR A 96 -12.00 -8.44 -8.09
N GLY A 97 -12.53 -7.72 -9.05
CA GLY A 97 -13.15 -8.33 -10.21
C GLY A 97 -13.26 -7.39 -11.38
N ASN A 98 -13.44 -7.96 -12.56
CA ASN A 98 -13.74 -7.27 -13.79
C ASN A 98 -15.17 -7.62 -14.19
N LEU A 99 -16.08 -6.64 -14.06
CA LEU A 99 -17.51 -6.84 -14.37
C LEU A 99 -17.79 -6.73 -15.87
N TYR A 100 -16.95 -6.02 -16.60
CA TYR A 100 -17.10 -5.81 -18.04
C TYR A 100 -15.75 -5.55 -18.69
N GLU A 101 -15.50 -6.20 -19.80
CA GLU A 101 -14.37 -5.98 -20.67
C GLU A 101 -14.88 -5.90 -22.12
N GLY A 102 -14.82 -4.70 -22.68
CA GLY A 102 -15.33 -4.40 -24.03
C GLY A 102 -14.23 -4.11 -25.04
N ALA A 103 -14.65 -3.78 -26.27
CA ALA A 103 -13.75 -3.37 -27.32
C ALA A 103 -12.97 -2.09 -26.93
N LYS A 104 -11.80 -1.87 -27.55
CA LYS A 104 -10.95 -0.68 -27.35
C LYS A 104 -10.45 -0.48 -25.91
N GLY A 105 -10.48 -1.53 -25.06
CA GLY A 105 -10.01 -1.49 -23.70
C GLY A 105 -11.01 -0.89 -22.70
N ALA A 106 -12.28 -0.80 -23.06
CA ALA A 106 -13.34 -0.43 -22.12
C ALA A 106 -13.48 -1.49 -21.03
N LYS A 107 -13.53 -1.08 -19.76
CA LYS A 107 -13.67 -2.00 -18.63
C LYS A 107 -14.40 -1.40 -17.45
N ILE A 108 -15.05 -2.26 -16.68
CA ILE A 108 -15.61 -1.94 -15.36
C ILE A 108 -14.97 -2.89 -14.38
N ASP A 109 -14.23 -2.38 -13.42
CA ASP A 109 -13.62 -3.17 -12.36
C ASP A 109 -13.96 -2.61 -10.97
N TYR A 110 -13.79 -3.46 -9.95
CA TYR A 110 -14.06 -3.10 -8.57
C TYR A 110 -13.03 -3.71 -7.63
N ARG A 111 -12.97 -3.16 -6.43
CA ARG A 111 -12.12 -3.66 -5.36
C ARG A 111 -12.74 -3.44 -4.00
N PHE A 112 -12.65 -4.47 -3.16
CA PHE A 112 -12.82 -4.38 -1.72
C PHE A 112 -11.54 -4.85 -1.04
N LEU A 113 -11.13 -4.12 -0.01
CA LEU A 113 -10.00 -4.50 0.84
C LEU A 113 -10.40 -4.37 2.30
N PHE A 114 -10.27 -5.45 3.03
CA PHE A 114 -10.51 -5.52 4.47
C PHE A 114 -9.22 -5.78 5.20
N ASP A 115 -9.04 -5.18 6.38
CA ASP A 115 -7.94 -5.46 7.30
C ASP A 115 -8.51 -6.00 8.61
N LEU A 116 -8.37 -7.30 8.84
CA LEU A 116 -8.98 -8.01 9.96
C LEU A 116 -8.37 -7.60 11.31
N VAL A 117 -7.14 -7.08 11.34
CA VAL A 117 -6.52 -6.56 12.56
C VAL A 117 -7.29 -5.34 13.10
N ARG A 118 -8.02 -4.64 12.23
CA ARG A 118 -8.81 -3.45 12.61
C ARG A 118 -10.23 -3.75 13.07
N PHE A 119 -10.63 -5.02 13.05
CA PHE A 119 -11.98 -5.40 13.50
C PHE A 119 -12.13 -5.15 15.01
N PRO A 120 -13.29 -4.66 15.49
CA PRO A 120 -14.51 -4.31 14.75
C PRO A 120 -14.57 -2.87 14.26
N LYS A 121 -13.63 -1.97 14.62
CA LYS A 121 -13.80 -0.52 14.44
C LYS A 121 -13.85 -0.07 12.97
N ASN A 122 -12.84 -0.40 12.16
CA ASN A 122 -12.73 0.08 10.77
C ASN A 122 -12.05 -0.96 9.87
N PRO A 123 -12.64 -2.15 9.65
CA PRO A 123 -12.02 -3.19 8.86
C PRO A 123 -12.01 -2.88 7.35
N LEU A 124 -12.98 -2.12 6.83
CA LEU A 124 -13.06 -1.78 5.41
C LEU A 124 -12.06 -0.66 5.08
N ILE A 125 -11.01 -1.01 4.33
CA ILE A 125 -9.93 -0.08 3.96
C ILE A 125 -10.15 0.52 2.58
N GLU A 126 -10.56 -0.28 1.59
CA GLU A 126 -10.90 0.18 0.26
C GLU A 126 -12.22 -0.43 -0.19
N ALA A 127 -13.05 0.37 -0.85
CA ALA A 127 -14.28 -0.04 -1.52
C ALA A 127 -14.54 0.92 -2.67
N TRP A 128 -14.26 0.49 -3.90
CA TRP A 128 -14.44 1.34 -5.06
C TRP A 128 -14.85 0.56 -6.30
N ILE A 129 -15.53 1.27 -7.20
CA ILE A 129 -15.84 0.86 -8.57
C ILE A 129 -15.16 1.82 -9.54
N ARG A 130 -14.70 1.29 -10.66
CA ARG A 130 -14.01 2.05 -11.70
C ARG A 130 -14.60 1.70 -13.06
N TYR A 131 -14.94 2.72 -13.82
CA TYR A 131 -15.33 2.64 -15.22
C TYR A 131 -14.28 3.34 -16.08
N GLN A 132 -13.72 2.63 -17.03
CA GLN A 132 -12.76 3.15 -17.99
C GLN A 132 -13.24 2.82 -19.40
N PRO A 133 -13.91 3.77 -20.09
CA PRO A 133 -14.39 3.55 -21.47
C PRO A 133 -13.25 3.44 -22.48
N PHE A 134 -12.15 4.15 -22.27
CA PHE A 134 -10.94 4.12 -23.09
C PHE A 134 -9.71 4.47 -22.22
N LYS A 135 -8.51 4.24 -22.77
CA LYS A 135 -7.26 4.36 -21.99
C LYS A 135 -6.98 5.78 -21.49
N GLU A 136 -7.49 6.77 -22.19
CA GLU A 136 -7.29 8.20 -21.94
C GLU A 136 -8.21 8.73 -20.84
N LEU A 137 -9.32 8.05 -20.53
CA LEU A 137 -10.27 8.49 -19.52
C LEU A 137 -10.85 7.32 -18.74
N GLY A 138 -10.79 7.43 -17.44
CA GLY A 138 -11.49 6.58 -16.50
C GLY A 138 -12.04 7.39 -15.33
N VAL A 139 -13.07 6.85 -14.70
CA VAL A 139 -13.70 7.39 -13.50
C VAL A 139 -13.70 6.33 -12.43
N GLN A 140 -13.28 6.68 -11.22
CA GLN A 140 -13.30 5.81 -10.05
C GLN A 140 -14.07 6.51 -8.94
N MET A 141 -14.97 5.78 -8.28
CA MET A 141 -15.75 6.29 -7.14
C MET A 141 -15.71 5.32 -5.99
N GLY A 142 -15.66 5.84 -4.78
CA GLY A 142 -15.66 5.07 -3.55
C GLY A 142 -14.52 5.47 -2.61
N GLN A 143 -14.06 4.53 -1.80
CA GLN A 143 -12.97 4.70 -0.87
C GLN A 143 -11.68 4.10 -1.46
N PHE A 144 -10.68 4.93 -1.71
CA PHE A 144 -9.46 4.56 -2.42
C PHE A 144 -8.23 5.33 -1.89
N ILE A 145 -7.03 5.02 -2.39
CA ILE A 145 -5.80 5.78 -2.12
C ILE A 145 -5.80 7.01 -3.02
N PRO A 146 -5.88 8.24 -2.46
CA PRO A 146 -5.74 9.46 -3.24
C PRO A 146 -4.39 9.54 -3.97
N PRO A 147 -4.33 10.15 -5.17
CA PRO A 147 -3.12 10.14 -5.99
C PRO A 147 -2.10 11.20 -5.53
N LEU A 148 -1.63 11.16 -4.28
CA LEU A 148 -0.72 12.17 -3.75
C LEU A 148 0.75 11.78 -3.90
N THR A 149 1.17 10.59 -3.42
CA THR A 149 2.58 10.19 -3.40
C THR A 149 2.81 8.85 -4.10
N PHE A 150 4.06 8.55 -4.48
CA PHE A 150 4.41 7.21 -4.95
C PHE A 150 4.38 6.19 -3.81
N GLU A 151 4.90 6.57 -2.64
CA GLU A 151 5.08 5.65 -1.52
C GLU A 151 3.74 5.21 -0.92
N ALA A 152 2.80 6.14 -0.67
CA ALA A 152 1.48 5.82 -0.14
C ALA A 152 0.67 4.89 -1.07
N ALA A 153 0.91 4.98 -2.39
CA ALA A 153 0.25 4.14 -3.39
C ALA A 153 0.81 2.71 -3.45
N GLN A 154 1.93 2.42 -2.78
CA GLN A 154 2.53 1.09 -2.79
C GLN A 154 1.71 0.09 -1.97
N SER A 155 1.61 -1.12 -2.52
CA SER A 155 1.04 -2.22 -1.74
C SER A 155 1.95 -2.57 -0.57
N SER A 156 1.42 -2.50 0.65
CA SER A 156 2.17 -2.88 1.85
C SER A 156 2.66 -4.34 1.85
N ALA A 157 2.05 -5.21 1.04
CA ALA A 157 2.52 -6.58 0.85
C ALA A 157 3.78 -6.69 -0.02
N ARG A 158 4.07 -5.65 -0.83
CA ARG A 158 5.19 -5.61 -1.78
C ARG A 158 6.21 -4.54 -1.46
N TYR A 159 5.93 -3.69 -0.47
CA TYR A 159 6.83 -2.62 -0.08
C TYR A 159 8.14 -3.19 0.46
N GLU A 160 9.25 -2.66 -0.01
CA GLU A 160 10.58 -3.19 0.29
C GLU A 160 11.00 -2.89 1.73
N PHE A 161 10.70 -1.71 2.24
CA PHE A 161 10.97 -1.34 3.61
C PHE A 161 9.78 -1.67 4.52
N ILE A 162 10.03 -1.85 5.81
CA ILE A 162 8.96 -2.18 6.76
C ILE A 162 8.08 -0.95 7.01
N ASP A 163 8.69 0.22 7.19
CA ASP A 163 7.98 1.48 7.46
C ASP A 163 8.07 2.46 6.30
N PHE A 164 7.00 3.22 6.10
CA PHE A 164 7.00 4.36 5.20
C PHE A 164 7.86 5.49 5.75
N SER A 165 8.31 6.39 4.86
CA SER A 165 9.06 7.60 5.23
C SER A 165 8.24 8.51 6.17
N TYR A 166 8.93 9.28 7.00
CA TYR A 166 8.28 10.21 7.93
C TYR A 166 7.42 11.24 7.20
N VAL A 167 7.93 11.80 6.09
CA VAL A 167 7.18 12.81 5.35
C VAL A 167 5.87 12.26 4.78
N VAL A 168 5.85 11.04 4.27
CA VAL A 168 4.61 10.40 3.76
C VAL A 168 3.67 10.04 4.90
N ARG A 169 4.19 9.57 6.04
CA ARG A 169 3.38 9.28 7.23
C ARG A 169 2.71 10.54 7.78
N ALA A 170 3.43 11.67 7.79
CA ALA A 170 2.98 12.92 8.36
C ALA A 170 2.09 13.75 7.41
N MET A 171 2.26 13.64 6.09
CA MET A 171 1.62 14.56 5.14
C MET A 171 0.66 13.89 4.14
N ALA A 172 0.62 12.54 4.10
CA ALA A 172 -0.25 11.78 3.20
C ALA A 172 -1.29 10.91 3.94
N ARG A 173 -1.60 11.22 5.21
CA ARG A 173 -2.60 10.53 6.06
C ARG A 173 -2.34 9.03 6.23
N VAL A 174 -1.09 8.60 6.10
CA VAL A 174 -0.71 7.18 6.18
C VAL A 174 -0.41 6.75 7.61
N GLY A 175 0.21 7.60 8.41
CA GLY A 175 0.65 7.33 9.78
C GLY A 175 -0.23 7.97 10.84
N SER A 176 0.00 7.57 12.08
CA SER A 176 -0.56 8.24 13.27
C SER A 176 0.00 9.65 13.49
N GLU A 177 1.13 9.92 12.87
CA GLU A 177 1.82 11.23 12.93
C GLU A 177 1.32 12.24 11.90
N ASP A 178 0.21 11.94 11.21
CA ASP A 178 -0.35 12.86 10.23
C ASP A 178 -0.69 14.21 10.84
N LEU A 179 -0.25 15.28 10.17
CA LEU A 179 -0.40 16.67 10.64
C LEU A 179 -1.86 17.13 10.74
N THR A 180 -2.79 16.42 10.11
CA THR A 180 -4.22 16.72 10.14
C THR A 180 -5.01 15.89 11.19
N GLY A 181 -4.32 15.02 11.92
CA GLY A 181 -4.95 14.12 12.90
C GLY A 181 -5.75 12.96 12.29
N TYR A 182 -5.77 12.84 10.97
CA TYR A 182 -6.49 11.76 10.28
C TYR A 182 -5.60 10.56 9.99
N SER A 183 -5.56 9.59 10.89
CA SER A 183 -4.89 8.31 10.64
C SER A 183 -5.79 7.35 9.83
N SER A 184 -5.77 7.47 8.52
CA SER A 184 -6.67 6.74 7.61
C SER A 184 -5.99 5.67 6.77
N SER A 185 -4.75 5.32 7.05
CA SER A 185 -3.94 4.46 6.18
C SER A 185 -3.76 5.03 4.76
N GLY A 186 -3.87 6.35 4.60
CA GLY A 186 -3.73 7.04 3.34
C GLY A 186 -4.94 6.87 2.40
N ARG A 187 -6.13 6.51 2.90
CA ARG A 187 -7.33 6.36 2.07
C ARG A 187 -8.36 7.41 2.43
N ASP A 188 -9.22 7.69 1.43
CA ASP A 188 -10.34 8.60 1.60
C ASP A 188 -11.46 8.26 0.62
N THR A 189 -12.66 8.82 0.87
CA THR A 189 -13.85 8.59 0.03
C THR A 189 -14.05 9.75 -0.93
N GLY A 190 -14.28 9.44 -2.20
CA GLY A 190 -14.48 10.46 -3.22
C GLY A 190 -14.59 9.93 -4.64
N LEU A 191 -14.28 10.81 -5.58
CA LEU A 191 -14.30 10.58 -7.03
C LEU A 191 -12.93 10.92 -7.61
N GLN A 192 -12.44 10.09 -8.54
CA GLN A 192 -11.19 10.33 -9.25
C GLN A 192 -11.40 10.18 -10.76
N LEU A 193 -10.89 11.13 -11.52
CA LEU A 193 -10.66 11.01 -12.95
C LEU A 193 -9.20 10.61 -13.18
N PHE A 194 -8.96 9.71 -14.12
CA PHE A 194 -7.63 9.26 -14.47
C PHE A 194 -7.53 8.85 -15.93
N GLY A 195 -6.33 8.82 -16.44
CA GLY A 195 -6.07 8.35 -17.80
C GLY A 195 -4.61 8.44 -18.18
N GLY A 196 -4.32 8.03 -19.41
CA GLY A 196 -2.98 8.07 -19.94
C GLY A 196 -2.94 8.36 -21.43
N PHE A 197 -1.90 9.03 -21.88
CA PHE A 197 -1.65 9.41 -23.26
C PHE A 197 -0.30 8.88 -23.73
N LEU A 198 -0.11 8.90 -25.05
CA LEU A 198 1.12 8.46 -25.71
C LEU A 198 1.45 7.01 -25.33
N HIS A 199 0.56 6.10 -25.70
CA HIS A 199 0.70 4.66 -25.39
C HIS A 199 1.85 4.04 -26.21
N ARG A 200 2.76 3.38 -25.50
CA ARG A 200 3.93 2.72 -26.06
C ARG A 200 4.21 1.40 -25.33
N ASN A 201 4.32 0.30 -26.06
CA ASN A 201 4.76 -1.00 -25.51
C ASN A 201 4.08 -1.40 -24.17
N GLY A 202 2.74 -1.20 -24.08
CA GLY A 202 1.95 -1.61 -22.93
C GLY A 202 1.93 -0.64 -21.75
N TYR A 203 2.49 0.58 -21.89
CA TYR A 203 2.36 1.65 -20.89
C TYR A 203 2.03 3.00 -21.56
N SER A 204 1.55 3.96 -20.75
CA SER A 204 1.34 5.34 -21.19
C SER A 204 2.49 6.21 -20.71
N ILE A 205 3.03 7.03 -21.61
CA ILE A 205 4.13 7.95 -21.28
C ILE A 205 3.64 9.04 -20.32
N ILE A 206 2.48 9.62 -20.58
CA ILE A 206 1.87 10.65 -19.73
C ILE A 206 0.65 10.04 -19.04
N ASN A 207 0.58 10.15 -17.72
CA ASN A 207 -0.58 9.71 -16.93
C ASN A 207 -1.02 10.84 -16.02
N TYR A 208 -2.32 11.02 -15.88
CA TYR A 208 -2.90 12.00 -15.00
C TYR A 208 -3.91 11.37 -14.05
N ASN A 209 -4.02 11.96 -12.86
CA ASN A 209 -5.04 11.66 -11.86
C ASN A 209 -5.53 12.99 -11.28
N VAL A 210 -6.84 13.17 -11.21
CA VAL A 210 -7.48 14.28 -10.50
C VAL A 210 -8.56 13.71 -9.61
N ALA A 211 -8.47 13.95 -8.31
CA ALA A 211 -9.40 13.42 -7.33
C ALA A 211 -10.07 14.56 -6.55
N VAL A 212 -11.33 14.36 -6.22
CA VAL A 212 -12.10 15.15 -5.26
C VAL A 212 -12.54 14.20 -4.16
N ILE A 213 -12.09 14.44 -2.94
CA ILE A 213 -12.32 13.57 -1.78
C ILE A 213 -12.87 14.35 -0.58
N ASN A 214 -13.46 13.65 0.38
CA ASN A 214 -13.99 14.29 1.58
C ASN A 214 -12.91 14.95 2.45
N GLY A 215 -11.71 14.36 2.52
CA GLY A 215 -10.67 14.87 3.38
C GLY A 215 -10.71 14.34 4.83
N ASN A 216 -11.66 13.46 5.17
CA ASN A 216 -11.90 12.98 6.52
C ASN A 216 -11.46 11.54 6.79
N GLY A 217 -10.81 10.90 5.80
CA GLY A 217 -10.30 9.53 5.91
C GLY A 217 -11.35 8.46 5.67
N ILE A 218 -11.08 7.24 6.15
CA ILE A 218 -11.89 6.06 5.86
C ILE A 218 -13.17 6.00 6.70
N ASN A 219 -14.26 5.50 6.07
CA ASN A 219 -15.53 5.16 6.72
C ASN A 219 -16.15 6.33 7.50
N THR A 220 -15.82 7.56 7.13
CA THR A 220 -16.27 8.77 7.81
C THR A 220 -17.01 9.67 6.82
N LYS A 221 -18.18 10.16 7.23
CA LYS A 221 -18.86 11.21 6.49
C LYS A 221 -18.08 12.52 6.63
N ASP A 222 -18.21 13.38 5.63
CA ASP A 222 -17.62 14.71 5.70
C ASP A 222 -18.23 15.52 6.86
N ASP A 223 -17.37 16.21 7.58
CA ASP A 223 -17.75 17.07 8.71
C ASP A 223 -17.78 18.57 8.33
N ASN A 224 -17.45 18.89 7.07
CA ASN A 224 -17.52 20.25 6.54
C ASN A 224 -18.08 20.26 5.10
N LYS A 225 -18.20 21.45 4.48
CA LYS A 225 -18.64 21.61 3.08
C LYS A 225 -17.49 21.62 2.09
N SER A 226 -16.26 21.69 2.56
CA SER A 226 -15.07 21.71 1.71
C SER A 226 -14.74 20.31 1.19
N LYS A 227 -14.10 20.25 0.04
CA LYS A 227 -13.56 19.01 -0.49
C LYS A 227 -12.07 19.19 -0.76
N ASP A 228 -11.31 18.13 -0.50
CA ASP A 228 -9.91 18.09 -0.91
C ASP A 228 -9.83 17.79 -2.40
N ILE A 229 -9.05 18.60 -3.11
CA ILE A 229 -8.77 18.42 -4.53
C ILE A 229 -7.31 18.02 -4.66
N ILE A 230 -7.04 16.93 -5.37
CA ILE A 230 -5.70 16.37 -5.58
C ILE A 230 -5.46 16.18 -7.06
N GLY A 231 -4.35 16.68 -7.56
CA GLY A 231 -3.87 16.43 -8.91
C GLY A 231 -2.51 15.77 -8.91
N ARG A 232 -2.29 14.79 -9.77
CA ARG A 232 -0.99 14.18 -10.05
C ARG A 232 -0.78 13.99 -11.54
N LEU A 233 0.36 14.46 -12.01
CA LEU A 233 0.88 14.19 -13.35
C LEU A 233 2.08 13.25 -13.21
N THR A 234 2.10 12.16 -13.97
CA THR A 234 3.21 11.21 -14.00
C THR A 234 3.70 11.03 -15.42
N ILE A 235 4.99 11.23 -15.64
CA ILE A 235 5.67 11.01 -16.92
C ILE A 235 6.54 9.77 -16.80
N LYS A 236 6.44 8.86 -17.76
CA LYS A 236 7.25 7.64 -17.87
C LYS A 236 8.07 7.68 -19.17
N PRO A 237 9.27 8.22 -19.15
CA PRO A 237 10.14 8.24 -20.34
C PRO A 237 10.44 6.83 -20.84
N ILE A 238 10.64 5.91 -19.92
CA ILE A 238 10.75 4.45 -20.13
C ILE A 238 9.81 3.74 -19.14
N LYS A 239 9.53 2.47 -19.40
CA LYS A 239 8.60 1.68 -18.58
C LYS A 239 8.99 1.62 -17.10
N GLU A 240 10.28 1.54 -16.84
CA GLU A 240 10.87 1.39 -15.51
C GLU A 240 10.97 2.70 -14.73
N LEU A 241 11.02 3.87 -15.41
CA LEU A 241 11.21 5.18 -14.79
C LEU A 241 9.92 5.98 -14.79
N SER A 242 9.54 6.47 -13.63
CA SER A 242 8.40 7.38 -13.43
C SER A 242 8.88 8.66 -12.75
N VAL A 243 8.43 9.81 -13.27
CA VAL A 243 8.59 11.13 -12.67
C VAL A 243 7.20 11.67 -12.39
N ALA A 244 6.93 12.12 -11.18
CA ALA A 244 5.63 12.68 -10.84
C ALA A 244 5.73 14.04 -10.16
N LEU A 245 4.73 14.88 -10.44
CA LEU A 245 4.41 16.09 -9.71
C LEU A 245 2.98 15.97 -9.20
N TYR A 246 2.75 16.50 -8.00
CA TYR A 246 1.42 16.45 -7.39
C TYR A 246 1.15 17.67 -6.53
N TYR A 247 -0.14 17.96 -6.40
CA TYR A 247 -0.65 19.04 -5.56
C TYR A 247 -1.97 18.62 -4.93
N GLN A 248 -2.15 19.00 -3.66
CA GLN A 248 -3.41 18.87 -2.91
C GLN A 248 -3.76 20.20 -2.25
N ARG A 249 -5.05 20.52 -2.29
CA ARG A 249 -5.65 21.59 -1.50
C ARG A 249 -6.85 21.02 -0.78
N GLY A 250 -6.98 21.34 0.50
CA GLY A 250 -8.09 20.89 1.33
C GLY A 250 -8.23 21.66 2.62
N GLU A 251 -8.98 21.09 3.55
CA GLU A 251 -9.18 21.64 4.90
C GLU A 251 -9.00 20.54 5.95
N ALA A 252 -8.58 20.91 7.15
CA ALA A 252 -8.48 20.02 8.30
C ALA A 252 -9.20 20.63 9.50
N ASN A 253 -9.90 19.76 10.26
CA ASN A 253 -10.58 20.13 11.48
C ASN A 253 -9.57 20.19 12.64
N LEU A 254 -9.44 21.36 13.26
CA LEU A 254 -8.51 21.61 14.36
C LEU A 254 -8.81 20.72 15.58
N SER A 255 -10.07 20.38 15.84
CA SER A 255 -10.43 19.54 16.99
C SER A 255 -9.88 18.11 16.92
N LYS A 256 -9.49 17.65 15.72
CA LYS A 256 -8.88 16.34 15.50
C LYS A 256 -7.35 16.35 15.56
N MET A 257 -6.77 17.54 15.69
CA MET A 257 -5.33 17.75 15.70
C MET A 257 -4.85 17.84 17.15
N GLU A 258 -4.82 16.72 17.87
CA GLU A 258 -4.54 16.64 19.32
C GLU A 258 -3.28 17.39 19.78
N ASN A 259 -2.29 17.49 18.90
CA ASN A 259 -1.00 18.14 19.20
C ASN A 259 -0.84 19.53 18.60
N TYR A 260 -1.93 20.13 18.12
CA TYR A 260 -1.82 21.41 17.42
C TYR A 260 -1.37 22.56 18.33
N ALA A 261 -1.79 22.55 19.60
CA ALA A 261 -1.36 23.52 20.60
C ALA A 261 0.15 23.44 20.88
N GLU A 262 0.76 22.25 20.81
CA GLU A 262 2.20 22.05 20.97
C GLU A 262 3.01 22.70 19.82
N TYR A 263 2.38 22.87 18.64
CA TYR A 263 3.00 23.46 17.47
C TYR A 263 2.76 24.98 17.36
N GLY A 264 2.20 25.61 18.39
CA GLY A 264 2.12 27.06 18.49
C GLY A 264 0.94 27.71 17.74
N TRP A 265 -0.05 26.93 17.26
CA TRP A 265 -1.23 27.54 16.65
C TRP A 265 -2.09 28.26 17.71
N LYS A 266 -2.40 29.52 17.42
CA LYS A 266 -3.22 30.40 18.26
C LYS A 266 -4.47 30.93 17.54
N GLY A 267 -4.99 30.19 16.58
CA GLY A 267 -6.18 30.60 15.83
C GLY A 267 -7.48 30.13 16.48
N ASN A 268 -8.58 30.86 16.26
CA ASN A 268 -9.92 30.50 16.70
C ASN A 268 -10.74 29.80 15.61
N ALA A 269 -10.14 29.47 14.46
CA ALA A 269 -10.83 28.80 13.36
C ALA A 269 -11.05 27.32 13.69
N GLU A 270 -12.26 26.82 13.45
CA GLU A 270 -12.58 25.39 13.59
C GLU A 270 -11.87 24.55 12.52
N TYR A 271 -11.68 25.11 11.33
CA TYR A 271 -11.01 24.49 10.19
C TYR A 271 -9.86 25.33 9.70
N VAL A 272 -8.80 24.68 9.26
CA VAL A 272 -7.64 25.33 8.62
C VAL A 272 -7.43 24.77 7.23
N LYS A 273 -7.00 25.65 6.31
CA LYS A 273 -6.62 25.24 4.95
C LYS A 273 -5.36 24.41 4.98
N THR A 274 -5.34 23.37 4.14
CA THR A 274 -4.18 22.54 3.94
C THR A 274 -3.75 22.59 2.49
N HIS A 275 -2.45 22.68 2.27
CA HIS A 275 -1.83 22.59 0.96
C HIS A 275 -0.69 21.59 1.03
N ARG A 276 -0.58 20.74 0.03
CA ARG A 276 0.54 19.81 -0.13
C ARG A 276 0.99 19.89 -1.59
N TRP A 277 2.28 19.98 -1.80
CA TRP A 277 2.89 19.94 -3.13
C TRP A 277 4.14 19.10 -3.08
N GLY A 278 4.49 18.52 -4.19
CA GLY A 278 5.70 17.72 -4.24
C GLY A 278 5.90 17.03 -5.56
N GLY A 279 6.91 16.24 -5.58
CA GLY A 279 7.25 15.44 -6.72
C GLY A 279 8.28 14.38 -6.38
N GLY A 280 8.47 13.46 -7.29
CA GLY A 280 9.38 12.36 -7.04
C GLY A 280 9.76 11.59 -8.30
N LEU A 281 10.72 10.72 -8.09
CA LEU A 281 11.24 9.78 -9.06
C LEU A 281 11.07 8.36 -8.53
N ALA A 282 10.68 7.44 -9.40
CA ALA A 282 10.63 6.02 -9.07
C ALA A 282 11.17 5.20 -10.24
N TYR A 283 12.15 4.37 -9.97
CA TYR A 283 12.74 3.42 -10.89
C TYR A 283 12.56 2.00 -10.38
N TYR A 284 12.04 1.12 -11.22
CA TYR A 284 11.85 -0.29 -10.90
C TYR A 284 12.24 -1.16 -12.08
N SER A 285 13.19 -2.05 -11.85
CA SER A 285 13.59 -3.11 -12.78
C SER A 285 13.54 -4.47 -12.09
N ASP A 286 13.84 -5.52 -12.81
CA ASP A 286 13.91 -6.88 -12.24
C ASP A 286 14.97 -7.03 -11.16
N ARG A 287 16.03 -6.20 -11.22
CA ARG A 287 17.21 -6.30 -10.34
C ARG A 287 17.40 -5.14 -9.38
N ALA A 288 16.83 -3.98 -9.67
CA ALA A 288 17.07 -2.81 -8.84
C ALA A 288 15.79 -1.99 -8.68
N PHE A 289 15.68 -1.31 -7.56
CA PHE A 289 14.67 -0.31 -7.31
C PHE A 289 15.31 0.93 -6.71
N ALA A 290 14.78 2.10 -7.06
CA ALA A 290 15.11 3.36 -6.43
C ALA A 290 13.87 4.25 -6.42
N ARG A 291 13.66 5.00 -5.35
CA ARG A 291 12.57 5.95 -5.23
C ARG A 291 12.96 7.09 -4.32
N GLY A 292 12.56 8.30 -4.68
CA GLY A 292 12.70 9.47 -3.83
C GLY A 292 11.56 10.43 -4.10
N GLU A 293 11.08 11.09 -3.05
CA GLU A 293 10.05 12.12 -3.13
C GLU A 293 10.39 13.26 -2.18
N TYR A 294 10.03 14.47 -2.59
CA TYR A 294 9.97 15.66 -1.74
C TYR A 294 8.51 16.09 -1.61
N ILE A 295 8.10 16.42 -0.39
CA ILE A 295 6.77 16.92 -0.08
C ILE A 295 6.92 18.15 0.80
N GLY A 296 6.40 19.27 0.32
CA GLY A 296 6.21 20.50 1.10
C GLY A 296 4.72 20.74 1.34
N GLY A 297 4.39 21.53 2.35
CA GLY A 297 3.00 21.89 2.58
C GLY A 297 2.78 22.89 3.68
N LEU A 298 1.55 23.39 3.70
CA LEU A 298 1.02 24.27 4.73
C LEU A 298 -0.15 23.59 5.45
N THR A 299 -0.21 23.73 6.76
CA THR A 299 -1.37 23.40 7.58
C THR A 299 -1.71 24.67 8.36
N GLY A 300 -2.74 25.40 7.90
CA GLY A 300 -2.94 26.77 8.33
C GLY A 300 -1.75 27.66 7.92
N ASN A 301 -1.11 28.27 8.90
CA ASN A 301 0.09 29.11 8.72
C ASN A 301 1.42 28.35 8.92
N LEU A 302 1.36 27.08 9.33
CA LEU A 302 2.55 26.29 9.63
C LEU A 302 3.04 25.55 8.39
N ALA A 303 4.27 25.82 7.99
CA ALA A 303 4.96 25.11 6.92
C ALA A 303 5.63 23.83 7.45
N SER A 304 5.50 22.77 6.72
CA SER A 304 6.21 21.52 6.96
C SER A 304 6.73 20.96 5.65
N GLU A 305 7.87 20.29 5.70
CA GLU A 305 8.49 19.70 4.51
C GLU A 305 9.30 18.45 4.86
N GLY A 306 9.54 17.64 3.87
CA GLY A 306 10.43 16.51 4.02
C GLY A 306 10.72 15.84 2.70
N ALA A 307 11.68 14.95 2.76
CA ALA A 307 12.11 14.17 1.62
C ALA A 307 12.58 12.80 2.06
N TYR A 308 12.52 11.85 1.16
CA TYR A 308 13.20 10.58 1.33
C TYR A 308 13.84 10.13 0.03
N ILE A 309 14.87 9.34 0.16
CA ILE A 309 15.46 8.55 -0.91
C ILE A 309 15.65 7.13 -0.42
N GLN A 310 15.29 6.17 -1.24
CA GLN A 310 15.49 4.75 -0.96
C GLN A 310 15.87 4.00 -2.22
N GLY A 311 16.60 2.92 -2.05
CA GLY A 311 16.97 2.06 -3.15
C GLY A 311 17.57 0.75 -2.70
N GLY A 312 17.65 -0.19 -3.63
CA GLY A 312 18.20 -1.50 -3.34
C GLY A 312 18.37 -2.37 -4.59
N TYR A 313 18.96 -3.51 -4.38
CA TYR A 313 19.28 -4.46 -5.42
C TYR A 313 18.83 -5.88 -5.06
N TYR A 314 18.31 -6.60 -6.05
CA TYR A 314 17.84 -7.99 -5.94
C TYR A 314 18.89 -8.95 -6.50
N PHE A 315 19.31 -9.88 -5.68
CA PHE A 315 20.25 -10.95 -6.02
C PHE A 315 19.48 -12.26 -6.17
N PRO A 316 19.29 -12.77 -7.40
CA PRO A 316 18.69 -14.09 -7.61
C PRO A 316 19.62 -15.17 -7.06
N LEU A 317 19.07 -16.13 -6.35
CA LEU A 317 19.82 -17.26 -5.81
C LEU A 317 19.84 -18.44 -6.79
N PRO A 318 20.93 -19.25 -6.80
CA PRO A 318 21.03 -20.43 -7.65
C PRO A 318 19.98 -21.48 -7.27
N LYS A 319 19.75 -22.44 -8.15
CA LYS A 319 18.84 -23.59 -7.94
C LYS A 319 17.40 -23.20 -7.58
N ASN A 320 16.92 -22.04 -8.07
CA ASN A 320 15.58 -21.52 -7.76
C ASN A 320 15.32 -21.32 -6.25
N ALA A 321 16.36 -21.11 -5.45
CA ALA A 321 16.22 -20.83 -4.02
C ALA A 321 15.64 -19.43 -3.70
N GLY A 322 15.06 -18.77 -4.70
CA GLY A 322 14.44 -17.46 -4.54
C GLY A 322 15.42 -16.30 -4.81
N ARG A 323 15.21 -15.18 -4.11
CA ARG A 323 16.08 -13.99 -4.24
C ARG A 323 16.27 -13.31 -2.90
N ILE A 324 17.46 -12.79 -2.68
CA ILE A 324 17.77 -11.85 -1.59
C ILE A 324 17.75 -10.45 -2.17
N TRP A 325 17.38 -9.46 -1.38
CA TRP A 325 17.60 -8.06 -1.71
C TRP A 325 18.20 -7.35 -0.51
N THR A 326 18.93 -6.28 -0.78
CA THR A 326 19.43 -5.36 0.22
C THR A 326 19.19 -3.94 -0.26
N GLY A 327 18.98 -3.04 0.68
CA GLY A 327 18.73 -1.64 0.35
C GLY A 327 18.86 -0.71 1.54
N GLY A 328 18.87 0.57 1.23
CA GLY A 328 18.92 1.64 2.21
C GLY A 328 17.86 2.70 1.95
N MET A 329 17.47 3.38 3.02
CA MET A 329 16.59 4.54 2.98
C MET A 329 17.13 5.61 3.91
N VAL A 330 17.13 6.84 3.42
CA VAL A 330 17.34 8.05 4.23
C VAL A 330 16.08 8.87 4.11
N ASP A 331 15.50 9.24 5.23
CA ASP A 331 14.35 10.12 5.24
C ASP A 331 14.50 11.25 6.25
N TYR A 332 13.95 12.41 5.87
CA TYR A 332 13.99 13.67 6.57
C TYR A 332 12.60 14.26 6.60
N PHE A 333 12.18 14.74 7.75
CA PHE A 333 10.94 15.47 7.90
C PHE A 333 11.12 16.62 8.88
N CYS A 334 10.78 17.81 8.45
CA CYS A 334 10.73 19.00 9.29
C CYS A 334 9.28 19.38 9.56
N ARG A 335 8.87 19.26 10.80
CA ARG A 335 7.55 19.67 11.26
C ARG A 335 7.60 21.12 11.69
N ASN A 336 6.64 21.93 11.22
CA ASN A 336 6.53 23.35 11.57
C ASN A 336 7.84 24.11 11.32
N CYS A 337 8.46 23.90 10.16
CA CYS A 337 9.73 24.52 9.79
C CYS A 337 9.68 26.02 9.87
N PHE A 338 8.52 26.62 9.60
CA PHE A 338 8.31 28.04 9.61
C PHE A 338 6.84 28.37 9.91
N ASP A 339 6.62 29.36 10.78
CA ASP A 339 5.33 29.96 11.06
C ASP A 339 5.21 31.29 10.31
N TYR A 340 4.33 31.36 9.31
CA TYR A 340 4.14 32.56 8.47
C TYR A 340 3.48 33.73 9.19
N ILE A 341 2.77 33.51 10.30
CA ILE A 341 2.17 34.56 11.13
C ILE A 341 3.20 35.09 12.12
N GLN A 342 3.85 34.22 12.86
CA GLN A 342 4.84 34.60 13.88
C GLN A 342 6.21 34.90 13.27
N ARG A 343 6.45 34.50 12.01
CA ARG A 343 7.71 34.64 11.30
C ARG A 343 8.91 34.05 12.04
N ASP A 344 8.71 32.95 12.70
CA ASP A 344 9.75 32.31 13.47
C ASP A 344 9.82 30.79 13.19
N THR A 345 10.90 30.18 13.66
CA THR A 345 11.15 28.72 13.55
C THR A 345 11.30 28.04 14.90
N LYS A 346 10.85 28.70 15.99
CA LYS A 346 11.09 28.22 17.36
C LYS A 346 10.55 26.81 17.64
N ASN A 347 9.46 26.42 16.98
CA ASN A 347 8.81 25.15 17.18
C ASN A 347 9.17 24.08 16.10
N ALA A 348 10.21 24.34 15.30
CA ALA A 348 10.64 23.41 14.28
C ALA A 348 11.20 22.13 14.91
N ALA A 349 10.62 21.00 14.58
CA ALA A 349 11.14 19.68 14.94
C ALA A 349 11.56 18.93 13.67
N ILE A 350 12.79 18.45 13.66
CA ILE A 350 13.37 17.72 12.53
C ILE A 350 13.53 16.25 12.94
N ASP A 351 12.88 15.38 12.20
CA ASP A 351 13.04 13.94 12.32
C ASP A 351 13.89 13.43 11.14
N MET A 352 14.96 12.70 11.44
CA MET A 352 15.80 12.02 10.46
C MET A 352 15.86 10.54 10.77
N ARG A 353 15.84 9.72 9.72
CA ARG A 353 16.00 8.26 9.85
C ARG A 353 16.89 7.72 8.74
N TYR A 354 17.78 6.85 9.15
CA TYR A 354 18.63 6.05 8.27
C TYR A 354 18.25 4.60 8.45
N THR A 355 17.83 3.93 7.39
CA THR A 355 17.40 2.53 7.46
C THR A 355 18.22 1.69 6.50
N LEU A 356 18.77 0.58 7.01
CA LEU A 356 19.32 -0.50 6.20
C LEU A 356 18.37 -1.70 6.29
N ALA A 357 18.11 -2.35 5.18
CA ALA A 357 17.20 -3.48 5.14
C ALA A 357 17.73 -4.60 4.25
N VAL A 358 17.44 -5.82 4.68
CA VAL A 358 17.69 -7.04 3.93
C VAL A 358 16.38 -7.82 3.88
N GLY A 359 16.08 -8.38 2.73
CA GLY A 359 14.93 -9.24 2.57
C GLY A 359 15.26 -10.51 1.80
N TYR A 360 14.55 -11.58 2.12
CA TYR A 360 14.64 -12.87 1.46
C TYR A 360 13.25 -13.30 0.97
N ASN A 361 13.15 -13.58 -0.31
CA ASN A 361 11.95 -14.13 -0.95
C ASN A 361 12.26 -15.57 -1.42
N PRO A 362 12.09 -16.58 -0.57
CA PRO A 362 12.33 -17.99 -0.96
C PRO A 362 11.45 -18.41 -2.13
N ILE A 363 10.22 -17.95 -2.12
CA ILE A 363 9.23 -18.12 -3.19
C ILE A 363 8.43 -16.82 -3.33
N LYS A 364 7.68 -16.68 -4.42
CA LYS A 364 6.90 -15.46 -4.70
C LYS A 364 5.81 -15.15 -3.66
N PHE A 365 5.47 -16.10 -2.80
CA PHE A 365 4.41 -15.97 -1.79
C PHE A 365 4.92 -15.68 -0.38
N ILE A 366 6.22 -15.76 -0.15
CA ILE A 366 6.83 -15.54 1.16
C ILE A 366 7.91 -14.47 1.03
N ARG A 367 7.89 -13.51 1.95
CA ARG A 367 8.92 -12.50 2.12
C ARG A 367 9.28 -12.42 3.59
N LEU A 368 10.57 -12.53 3.89
CA LEU A 368 11.17 -12.29 5.19
C LEU A 368 12.01 -11.02 5.08
N GLN A 369 11.89 -10.12 6.03
CA GLN A 369 12.57 -8.82 6.02
C GLN A 369 13.15 -8.53 7.40
N VAL A 370 14.32 -7.92 7.39
CA VAL A 370 14.96 -7.32 8.56
C VAL A 370 15.32 -5.89 8.21
N ALA A 371 15.01 -4.97 9.07
CA ALA A 371 15.40 -3.56 8.93
C ALA A 371 16.03 -3.07 10.23
N TYR A 372 17.16 -2.40 10.11
CA TYR A 372 17.79 -1.66 11.18
C TYR A 372 17.66 -0.17 10.89
N SER A 373 17.19 0.59 11.86
CA SER A 373 16.99 2.03 11.72
C SER A 373 17.70 2.79 12.81
N LEU A 374 18.37 3.87 12.42
CA LEU A 374 18.87 4.93 13.29
C LEU A 374 17.93 6.13 13.12
N GLU A 375 17.39 6.63 14.23
CA GLU A 375 16.43 7.73 14.21
C GLU A 375 16.93 8.85 15.13
N GLN A 376 16.87 10.09 14.64
CA GLN A 376 17.26 11.29 15.37
C GLN A 376 16.13 12.29 15.31
N ARG A 377 15.80 12.89 16.45
CA ARG A 377 14.94 14.07 16.53
C ARG A 377 15.72 15.26 17.02
N ILE A 378 15.74 16.32 16.24
CA ILE A 378 16.35 17.59 16.56
C ILE A 378 15.22 18.60 16.81
N ASN A 379 15.11 19.10 18.03
CA ASN A 379 14.18 20.17 18.35
C ASN A 379 14.97 21.47 18.50
N ARG A 380 14.66 22.47 17.68
CA ARG A 380 15.36 23.76 17.70
C ARG A 380 15.03 24.62 18.93
N THR A 381 13.93 24.34 19.62
CA THR A 381 13.48 25.13 20.80
C THR A 381 14.10 24.68 22.10
N PHE A 382 14.39 23.39 22.22
CA PHE A 382 14.94 22.82 23.45
C PHE A 382 16.38 22.37 23.15
N SER A 383 17.31 22.80 23.97
CA SER A 383 18.74 22.43 23.88
C SER A 383 19.00 20.91 23.98
N ASN A 384 17.98 20.11 24.13
CA ASN A 384 18.07 18.67 24.22
C ASN A 384 17.96 18.05 22.81
N ASN A 385 19.09 18.05 22.10
CA ASN A 385 19.27 17.16 20.99
C ASN A 385 19.16 15.73 21.53
N ARG A 386 18.09 15.01 21.16
CA ARG A 386 17.90 13.64 21.60
C ARG A 386 18.94 12.76 20.91
N PRO A 387 19.56 11.82 21.62
CA PRO A 387 20.47 10.87 21.01
C PRO A 387 19.75 10.03 19.95
N PHE A 388 20.52 9.37 19.09
CA PHE A 388 19.97 8.45 18.12
C PHE A 388 19.21 7.32 18.81
N GLY A 389 17.94 7.15 18.48
CA GLY A 389 17.20 5.95 18.79
C GLY A 389 17.57 4.85 17.79
N ASN A 390 17.69 3.64 18.28
CA ASN A 390 17.96 2.45 17.48
C ASN A 390 16.71 1.58 17.38
N GLY A 391 16.50 0.96 16.25
CA GLY A 391 15.42 0.01 16.10
C GLY A 391 15.76 -1.12 15.15
N VAL A 392 15.39 -2.34 15.54
CA VAL A 392 15.46 -3.52 14.69
C VAL A 392 14.03 -4.03 14.51
N LYS A 393 13.65 -4.28 13.26
CA LYS A 393 12.34 -4.85 12.92
C LYS A 393 12.50 -6.07 12.06
N PHE A 394 11.78 -7.12 12.41
CA PHE A 394 11.64 -8.33 11.60
C PHE A 394 10.21 -8.42 11.10
N MET A 395 10.02 -8.74 9.84
CA MET A 395 8.68 -8.94 9.28
C MET A 395 8.63 -10.17 8.37
N ALA A 396 7.66 -11.02 8.62
CA ALA A 396 7.29 -12.11 7.74
C ALA A 396 5.98 -11.77 7.02
N THR A 397 5.99 -11.83 5.68
CA THR A 397 4.80 -11.61 4.83
C THR A 397 4.49 -12.89 4.08
N VAL A 398 3.23 -13.35 4.16
CA VAL A 398 2.70 -14.46 3.39
C VAL A 398 1.59 -13.92 2.48
N LEU A 399 1.68 -14.23 1.18
CA LEU A 399 0.70 -13.88 0.14
C LEU A 399 -0.13 -15.12 -0.20
N LEU A 400 -1.46 -15.00 -0.20
CA LEU A 400 -2.41 -16.09 -0.46
C LEU A 400 -3.27 -15.80 -1.69
#